data_00268bc5155173ea2bbf4c8a09777391
#
_entry.id   00268bc5155173ea2bbf4c8a09777391
#
_cell.length_a   1.000
_cell.length_b   1.000
_cell.length_c   1.000
_cell.angle_alpha   90.00
_cell.angle_beta   90.00
_cell.angle_gamma   90.00
#
_symmetry.space_group_name_H-M   'P 1'
#
loop_
_entity.id
_entity.type
_entity.pdbx_description
1 polymer ?
#
loop_
_entity_poly.entity_id
_entity_poly.type
_entity_poly.pdbx_seq_one_letter_code
_entity_poly.pdbx_strand_id
1 'polypeptide(L)'
;MRRRHAARMNTQRAAFLWSVPAVLFAGDALAWGLATHVYFAQLLVWAVPLLDPDLRRAVRRFPQRLMAGACLPDLALVGATARTRAFDASHRWETAHAMLGAAHDDASRACAVGAMSHLWVDVIAHNHFVPAHEHLWWNVPMLTHAAAEWAMDCHIARHLFRQPAAMLQADDWLADYVARHFDCTLAASRRAVRQLAGAERLLRHSQLPGMLHGVGRVLDRRLSSRFDYYIQEVTTRLPQINRVLDGEVPAWLPDCPPVAVARAHRRPCAGTGGVPDAPAGRPV
;
A
#
# COMPACT_ATOMS: atom_id res chain seq x y z
N MET A 1 14.68 40.54 -11.61
CA MET A 1 13.85 39.35 -11.76
C MET A 1 14.63 38.03 -11.79
N ARG A 2 15.75 37.92 -12.52
CA ARG A 2 16.54 36.65 -12.64
C ARG A 2 17.10 36.05 -11.34
N ARG A 3 17.46 36.85 -10.33
CA ARG A 3 18.00 36.34 -9.04
C ARG A 3 16.97 35.61 -8.15
N ARG A 4 15.67 35.98 -8.24
CA ARG A 4 14.62 35.32 -7.46
C ARG A 4 14.22 33.94 -8.03
N HIS A 5 14.40 33.75 -9.35
CA HIS A 5 14.18 32.42 -9.98
C HIS A 5 15.28 31.42 -9.63
N ALA A 6 16.56 31.86 -9.62
CA ALA A 6 17.68 31.00 -9.26
C ALA A 6 17.64 30.55 -7.79
N ALA A 7 17.21 31.45 -6.87
CA ALA A 7 17.05 31.11 -5.45
C ALA A 7 15.92 30.09 -5.21
N ARG A 8 14.80 30.21 -5.95
CA ARG A 8 13.67 29.22 -5.88
C ARG A 8 14.08 27.85 -6.44
N MET A 9 14.85 27.80 -7.53
CA MET A 9 15.36 26.54 -8.08
C MET A 9 16.36 25.84 -7.12
N ASN A 10 17.18 26.60 -6.39
CA ASN A 10 18.13 26.04 -5.44
C ASN A 10 17.44 25.49 -4.18
N THR A 11 16.40 26.16 -3.68
CA THR A 11 15.59 25.65 -2.54
C THR A 11 14.79 24.42 -2.92
N GLN A 12 14.27 24.34 -4.12
CA GLN A 12 13.59 23.15 -4.60
C GLN A 12 14.54 21.95 -4.80
N ARG A 13 15.75 22.19 -5.33
CA ARG A 13 16.79 21.16 -5.45
C ARG A 13 17.32 20.71 -4.10
N ALA A 14 17.51 21.62 -3.16
CA ALA A 14 17.91 21.28 -1.79
C ALA A 14 16.79 20.51 -1.07
N ALA A 15 15.54 20.93 -1.16
CA ALA A 15 14.39 20.20 -0.61
C ALA A 15 14.27 18.79 -1.20
N PHE A 16 14.54 18.64 -2.50
CA PHE A 16 14.57 17.34 -3.18
C PHE A 16 15.70 16.44 -2.67
N LEU A 17 16.92 16.97 -2.48
CA LEU A 17 18.07 16.22 -1.97
C LEU A 17 17.91 15.80 -0.49
N TRP A 18 17.15 16.57 0.31
CA TRP A 18 16.90 16.25 1.72
C TRP A 18 15.63 15.42 1.94
N SER A 19 14.69 15.41 1.00
CA SER A 19 13.48 14.58 1.11
C SER A 19 13.77 13.10 0.81
N VAL A 20 14.74 12.79 -0.03
CA VAL A 20 15.12 11.42 -0.35
C VAL A 20 15.63 10.65 0.89
N PRO A 21 16.56 11.17 1.73
CA PRO A 21 16.93 10.49 2.96
C PRO A 21 15.76 10.35 3.95
N ALA A 22 14.92 11.38 4.10
CA ALA A 22 13.80 11.33 5.05
C ALA A 22 12.77 10.26 4.71
N VAL A 23 12.56 9.98 3.42
CA VAL A 23 11.67 8.90 2.94
C VAL A 23 12.35 7.54 3.06
N LEU A 24 13.68 7.46 2.88
CA LEU A 24 14.45 6.21 3.01
C LEU A 24 14.68 5.80 4.47
N PHE A 25 14.56 6.72 5.44
CA PHE A 25 14.69 6.45 6.87
C PHE A 25 13.37 6.09 7.57
N ALA A 26 12.24 6.08 6.87
CA ALA A 26 11.00 5.49 7.36
C ALA A 26 11.14 3.98 7.27
N GLY A 27 11.70 3.37 8.33
CA GLY A 27 12.11 1.97 8.35
C GLY A 27 10.97 0.96 8.17
N ASP A 28 11.37 -0.22 7.82
CA ASP A 28 10.76 -1.56 7.94
C ASP A 28 9.36 -1.84 7.35
N ALA A 29 8.57 -0.86 6.97
CA ALA A 29 7.23 -1.07 6.40
C ALA A 29 7.05 -0.25 5.12
N LEU A 30 7.79 -0.59 4.08
CA LEU A 30 7.51 -0.10 2.73
C LEU A 30 6.63 -1.16 2.07
N ALA A 31 5.33 -0.92 2.10
CA ALA A 31 4.32 -1.66 1.36
C ALA A 31 4.19 -1.10 -0.06
N TRP A 32 3.54 -1.81 -0.97
CA TRP A 32 3.16 -1.23 -2.27
C TRP A 32 2.62 0.18 -2.05
N GLY A 33 3.01 1.10 -2.94
CA GLY A 33 2.63 2.48 -2.75
C GLY A 33 1.11 2.66 -2.72
N LEU A 34 0.64 3.67 -2.02
CA LEU A 34 -0.79 3.92 -1.77
C LEU A 34 -1.64 3.94 -3.04
N ALA A 35 -1.06 4.31 -4.20
CA ALA A 35 -1.77 4.33 -5.47
C ALA A 35 -2.19 2.92 -5.91
N THR A 36 -1.32 1.94 -5.71
CA THR A 36 -1.58 0.54 -6.06
C THR A 36 -2.68 -0.06 -5.18
N HIS A 37 -2.66 0.21 -3.88
CA HIS A 37 -3.73 -0.25 -2.97
C HIS A 37 -5.08 0.38 -3.28
N VAL A 38 -5.11 1.69 -3.55
CA VAL A 38 -6.36 2.38 -3.97
C VAL A 38 -6.88 1.82 -5.29
N TYR A 39 -5.99 1.47 -6.23
CA TYR A 39 -6.39 0.84 -7.50
C TYR A 39 -7.10 -0.50 -7.28
N PHE A 40 -6.54 -1.38 -6.47
CA PHE A 40 -7.19 -2.68 -6.22
C PHE A 40 -8.46 -2.55 -5.39
N ALA A 41 -8.51 -1.63 -4.42
CA ALA A 41 -9.72 -1.32 -3.69
C ALA A 41 -10.85 -0.82 -4.60
N GLN A 42 -10.56 0.05 -5.57
CA GLN A 42 -11.58 0.51 -6.49
C GLN A 42 -12.15 -0.61 -7.38
N LEU A 43 -11.38 -1.68 -7.69
CA LEU A 43 -11.90 -2.83 -8.44
C LEU A 43 -13.01 -3.57 -7.67
N LEU A 44 -13.01 -3.55 -6.34
CA LEU A 44 -14.06 -4.14 -5.51
C LEU A 44 -15.41 -3.42 -5.66
N VAL A 45 -15.40 -2.19 -6.16
CA VAL A 45 -16.66 -1.45 -6.40
C VAL A 45 -17.33 -1.91 -7.70
N TRP A 46 -16.54 -2.16 -8.77
CA TRP A 46 -17.08 -2.33 -10.11
C TRP A 46 -16.75 -3.66 -10.77
N ALA A 47 -15.59 -4.23 -10.51
CA ALA A 47 -15.05 -5.35 -11.28
C ALA A 47 -15.11 -6.69 -10.53
N VAL A 48 -14.98 -6.69 -9.22
CA VAL A 48 -14.93 -7.90 -8.38
C VAL A 48 -16.17 -7.96 -7.50
N PRO A 49 -17.08 -8.92 -7.73
CA PRO A 49 -18.27 -9.04 -6.92
C PRO A 49 -17.93 -9.53 -5.51
N LEU A 50 -18.32 -8.76 -4.49
CA LEU A 50 -18.38 -9.26 -3.13
C LEU A 50 -19.59 -10.18 -2.98
N LEU A 51 -19.40 -11.33 -2.35
CA LEU A 51 -20.47 -12.33 -2.18
C LEU A 51 -21.50 -11.86 -1.15
N ASP A 52 -21.03 -11.30 -0.03
CA ASP A 52 -21.89 -10.72 0.99
C ASP A 52 -22.63 -9.49 0.42
N PRO A 53 -23.99 -9.51 0.40
CA PRO A 53 -24.80 -8.41 -0.13
C PRO A 53 -24.64 -7.10 0.64
N ASP A 54 -24.41 -7.16 1.96
CA ASP A 54 -24.27 -5.98 2.80
C ASP A 54 -22.93 -5.32 2.57
N LEU A 55 -21.85 -6.10 2.46
CA LEU A 55 -20.53 -5.58 2.11
C LEU A 55 -20.54 -5.00 0.68
N ARG A 56 -21.16 -5.68 -0.27
CA ARG A 56 -21.33 -5.19 -1.64
C ARG A 56 -22.10 -3.86 -1.69
N ARG A 57 -23.17 -3.72 -0.91
CA ARG A 57 -23.92 -2.47 -0.76
C ARG A 57 -23.04 -1.38 -0.15
N ALA A 58 -22.33 -1.70 0.92
CA ALA A 58 -21.45 -0.78 1.65
C ALA A 58 -20.37 -0.18 0.74
N VAL A 59 -19.63 -1.02 0.00
CA VAL A 59 -18.54 -0.55 -0.87
C VAL A 59 -19.04 0.30 -2.04
N ARG A 60 -20.23 -0.01 -2.58
CA ARG A 60 -20.86 0.77 -3.64
C ARG A 60 -21.40 2.11 -3.16
N ARG A 61 -21.92 2.16 -1.94
CA ARG A 61 -22.47 3.38 -1.33
C ARG A 61 -21.37 4.32 -0.84
N PHE A 62 -20.27 3.76 -0.33
CA PHE A 62 -19.16 4.50 0.26
C PHE A 62 -17.80 4.17 -0.37
N PRO A 63 -17.64 4.32 -1.71
CA PRO A 63 -16.38 3.95 -2.37
C PRO A 63 -15.19 4.77 -1.88
N GLN A 64 -15.40 6.01 -1.43
CA GLN A 64 -14.32 6.82 -0.86
C GLN A 64 -13.84 6.28 0.49
N ARG A 65 -14.74 5.70 1.32
CA ARG A 65 -14.36 5.06 2.58
C ARG A 65 -13.60 3.74 2.35
N LEU A 66 -14.02 2.97 1.34
CA LEU A 66 -13.26 1.80 0.90
C LEU A 66 -11.83 2.18 0.51
N MET A 67 -11.66 3.16 -0.37
CA MET A 67 -10.34 3.60 -0.82
C MET A 67 -9.51 4.25 0.31
N ALA A 68 -10.13 4.99 1.22
CA ALA A 68 -9.46 5.49 2.42
C ALA A 68 -9.00 4.34 3.33
N GLY A 69 -9.86 3.33 3.52
CA GLY A 69 -9.55 2.12 4.27
C GLY A 69 -8.31 1.40 3.71
N ALA A 70 -8.20 1.32 2.38
CA ALA A 70 -7.04 0.74 1.72
C ALA A 70 -5.72 1.52 1.93
N CYS A 71 -5.77 2.71 2.51
CA CYS A 71 -4.57 3.45 2.90
C CYS A 71 -4.24 3.33 4.40
N LEU A 72 -5.15 2.79 5.23
CA LEU A 72 -4.99 2.83 6.68
C LEU A 72 -3.85 1.95 7.23
N PRO A 73 -3.57 0.76 6.69
CA PRO A 73 -2.43 -0.02 7.16
C PRO A 73 -1.12 0.77 7.11
N ASP A 74 -0.91 1.59 6.10
CA ASP A 74 0.29 2.43 5.93
C ASP A 74 0.42 3.59 6.94
N LEU A 75 -0.53 3.74 7.86
CA LEU A 75 -0.34 4.62 9.02
C LEU A 75 0.86 4.21 9.88
N ALA A 76 1.31 2.95 9.80
CA ALA A 76 2.56 2.47 10.40
C ALA A 76 3.77 3.32 9.96
N LEU A 77 3.82 3.73 8.69
CA LEU A 77 4.92 4.54 8.13
C LEU A 77 5.10 5.90 8.82
N VAL A 78 4.03 6.44 9.34
CA VAL A 78 4.02 7.77 9.97
C VAL A 78 3.83 7.70 11.49
N GLY A 79 3.73 6.51 12.08
CA GLY A 79 3.48 6.33 13.51
C GLY A 79 4.50 7.06 14.38
N ALA A 80 5.80 6.90 14.10
CA ALA A 80 6.87 7.57 14.85
C ALA A 80 6.77 9.10 14.76
N THR A 81 6.51 9.66 13.58
CA THR A 81 6.36 11.11 13.37
C THR A 81 5.03 11.62 13.95
N ALA A 82 4.00 10.79 13.98
CA ALA A 82 2.74 11.06 14.66
C ALA A 82 2.84 10.88 16.18
N ARG A 83 4.00 10.45 16.70
CA ARG A 83 4.29 10.20 18.12
C ARG A 83 3.33 9.19 18.75
N THR A 84 3.12 8.07 18.05
CA THR A 84 2.29 6.95 18.55
C THR A 84 2.81 5.64 17.99
N ARG A 85 2.64 4.56 18.76
CA ARG A 85 2.89 3.17 18.36
C ARG A 85 1.59 2.42 18.05
N ALA A 86 0.47 3.12 18.07
CA ALA A 86 -0.85 2.53 17.87
C ALA A 86 -0.99 1.82 16.51
N PHE A 87 -0.17 2.21 15.53
CA PHE A 87 -0.20 1.65 14.18
C PHE A 87 0.77 0.48 13.95
N ASP A 88 1.56 0.06 14.96
CA ASP A 88 2.52 -1.05 14.83
C ASP A 88 1.86 -2.38 14.44
N ALA A 89 0.57 -2.53 14.67
CA ALA A 89 -0.22 -3.72 14.32
C ALA A 89 -1.14 -3.52 13.11
N SER A 90 -1.00 -2.43 12.35
CA SER A 90 -1.93 -2.09 11.26
C SER A 90 -1.89 -3.11 10.10
N HIS A 91 -0.76 -3.77 9.86
CA HIS A 91 -0.59 -4.82 8.85
C HIS A 91 -0.91 -6.25 9.35
N ARG A 92 -1.74 -6.37 10.38
CA ARG A 92 -2.15 -7.68 10.91
C ARG A 92 -3.58 -8.01 10.52
N TRP A 93 -3.81 -9.27 10.15
CA TRP A 93 -5.14 -9.77 9.84
C TRP A 93 -6.12 -9.59 10.99
N GLU A 94 -5.66 -9.82 12.23
CA GLU A 94 -6.48 -9.66 13.43
C GLU A 94 -7.01 -8.23 13.56
N THR A 95 -6.19 -7.22 13.25
CA THR A 95 -6.60 -5.82 13.26
C THR A 95 -7.68 -5.56 12.22
N ALA A 96 -7.49 -6.01 10.99
CA ALA A 96 -8.45 -5.80 9.91
C ALA A 96 -9.77 -6.55 10.17
N HIS A 97 -9.73 -7.78 10.69
CA HIS A 97 -10.92 -8.53 11.10
C HIS A 97 -11.65 -7.85 12.26
N ALA A 98 -10.92 -7.32 13.26
CA ALA A 98 -11.53 -6.55 14.35
C ALA A 98 -12.24 -5.28 13.83
N MET A 99 -11.63 -4.59 12.84
CA MET A 99 -12.28 -3.44 12.19
C MET A 99 -13.59 -3.83 11.51
N LEU A 100 -13.63 -4.97 10.81
CA LEU A 100 -14.83 -5.46 10.15
C LEU A 100 -15.89 -5.93 11.17
N GLY A 101 -15.49 -6.67 12.19
CA GLY A 101 -16.37 -7.17 13.24
C GLY A 101 -17.02 -6.05 14.08
N ALA A 102 -16.33 -4.92 14.24
CA ALA A 102 -16.85 -3.74 14.93
C ALA A 102 -17.66 -2.79 14.03
N ALA A 103 -17.77 -3.09 12.73
CA ALA A 103 -18.44 -2.21 11.78
C ALA A 103 -19.97 -2.29 11.92
N HIS A 104 -20.59 -1.18 12.33
CA HIS A 104 -22.03 -1.08 12.61
C HIS A 104 -22.84 -0.40 11.50
N ASP A 105 -22.18 0.23 10.53
CA ASP A 105 -22.81 0.92 9.41
C ASP A 105 -22.07 0.63 8.06
N ASP A 106 -22.67 1.05 6.95
CA ASP A 106 -22.11 0.81 5.62
C ASP A 106 -20.78 1.55 5.40
N ALA A 107 -20.56 2.71 6.04
CA ALA A 107 -19.31 3.48 5.89
C ALA A 107 -18.15 2.78 6.59
N SER A 108 -18.37 2.27 7.81
CA SER A 108 -17.38 1.50 8.56
C SER A 108 -17.08 0.16 7.92
N ARG A 109 -18.09 -0.54 7.39
CA ARG A 109 -17.92 -1.77 6.61
C ARG A 109 -17.05 -1.53 5.38
N ALA A 110 -17.36 -0.49 4.60
CA ALA A 110 -16.56 -0.15 3.41
C ALA A 110 -15.10 0.15 3.76
N CYS A 111 -14.85 0.89 4.85
CA CYS A 111 -13.51 1.20 5.30
C CYS A 111 -12.73 -0.06 5.76
N ALA A 112 -13.37 -0.95 6.51
CA ALA A 112 -12.78 -2.21 6.94
C ALA A 112 -12.45 -3.13 5.74
N VAL A 113 -13.36 -3.25 4.76
CA VAL A 113 -13.10 -3.98 3.51
C VAL A 113 -11.89 -3.40 2.78
N GLY A 114 -11.73 -2.07 2.80
CA GLY A 114 -10.55 -1.40 2.25
C GLY A 114 -9.25 -1.83 2.93
N ALA A 115 -9.21 -1.82 4.25
CA ALA A 115 -8.05 -2.28 5.02
C ALA A 115 -7.72 -3.76 4.74
N MET A 116 -8.72 -4.63 4.67
CA MET A 116 -8.53 -6.03 4.29
C MET A 116 -8.04 -6.20 2.86
N SER A 117 -8.51 -5.37 1.92
CA SER A 117 -8.03 -5.40 0.54
C SER A 117 -6.57 -5.00 0.42
N HIS A 118 -6.10 -4.06 1.23
CA HIS A 118 -4.69 -3.70 1.33
C HIS A 118 -3.85 -4.92 1.72
N LEU A 119 -4.16 -5.55 2.86
CA LEU A 119 -3.41 -6.71 3.35
C LEU A 119 -3.44 -7.88 2.35
N TRP A 120 -4.56 -8.09 1.67
CA TRP A 120 -4.66 -9.12 0.63
C TRP A 120 -3.72 -8.85 -0.55
N VAL A 121 -3.63 -7.60 -0.98
CA VAL A 121 -2.74 -7.16 -2.06
C VAL A 121 -1.28 -7.29 -1.64
N ASP A 122 -0.96 -6.96 -0.38
CA ASP A 122 0.38 -7.09 0.19
C ASP A 122 0.89 -8.52 0.24
N VAL A 123 0.01 -9.49 0.46
CA VAL A 123 0.40 -10.91 0.34
C VAL A 123 1.09 -11.20 -0.98
N ILE A 124 0.57 -10.66 -2.08
CA ILE A 124 1.17 -10.88 -3.41
C ILE A 124 2.38 -9.96 -3.62
N ALA A 125 2.30 -8.73 -3.15
CA ALA A 125 3.38 -7.77 -3.25
C ALA A 125 4.66 -8.29 -2.60
N HIS A 126 4.59 -8.59 -1.33
CA HIS A 126 5.76 -8.92 -0.51
C HIS A 126 6.26 -10.34 -0.69
N ASN A 127 5.40 -11.27 -1.12
CA ASN A 127 5.82 -12.66 -1.32
C ASN A 127 6.21 -12.98 -2.77
N HIS A 128 5.83 -12.17 -3.75
CA HIS A 128 6.11 -12.46 -5.17
C HIS A 128 6.71 -11.27 -5.92
N PHE A 129 6.04 -10.10 -5.91
CA PHE A 129 6.45 -8.95 -6.71
C PHE A 129 7.78 -8.36 -6.25
N VAL A 130 7.91 -8.04 -4.98
CA VAL A 130 9.12 -7.42 -4.40
C VAL A 130 10.32 -8.35 -4.52
N PRO A 131 10.27 -9.64 -4.10
CA PRO A 131 11.40 -10.55 -4.25
C PRO A 131 11.86 -10.73 -5.68
N ALA A 132 10.95 -10.73 -6.65
CA ALA A 132 11.31 -10.83 -8.06
C ALA A 132 12.10 -9.60 -8.53
N HIS A 133 11.74 -8.38 -8.10
CA HIS A 133 12.43 -7.17 -8.49
C HIS A 133 13.73 -6.96 -7.72
N GLU A 134 13.80 -7.35 -6.44
CA GLU A 134 15.05 -7.36 -5.67
C GLU A 134 16.11 -8.26 -6.31
N HIS A 135 15.70 -9.41 -6.84
CA HIS A 135 16.60 -10.31 -7.55
C HIS A 135 17.09 -9.75 -8.90
N LEU A 136 16.22 -9.03 -9.60
CA LEU A 136 16.51 -8.53 -10.96
C LEU A 136 17.29 -7.22 -10.98
N TRP A 137 17.14 -6.36 -9.95
CA TRP A 137 17.73 -5.03 -9.96
C TRP A 137 19.06 -5.00 -9.18
N TRP A 138 19.23 -4.22 -8.13
CA TRP A 138 20.60 -3.96 -7.61
C TRP A 138 20.98 -4.71 -6.33
N ASN A 139 20.27 -5.70 -5.90
CA ASN A 139 20.54 -6.45 -4.67
C ASN A 139 20.81 -5.55 -3.44
N VAL A 140 20.16 -4.39 -3.40
CA VAL A 140 20.06 -3.51 -2.24
C VAL A 140 18.61 -3.55 -1.77
N PRO A 141 18.23 -4.52 -0.91
CA PRO A 141 16.85 -4.93 -0.73
C PRO A 141 15.90 -3.76 -0.47
N MET A 142 16.17 -2.96 0.55
CA MET A 142 15.26 -1.87 0.95
C MET A 142 15.09 -0.79 -0.14
N LEU A 143 16.16 -0.43 -0.84
CA LEU A 143 16.10 0.59 -1.90
C LEU A 143 15.39 0.06 -3.14
N THR A 144 15.67 -1.18 -3.52
CA THR A 144 15.02 -1.86 -4.67
C THR A 144 13.55 -2.09 -4.40
N HIS A 145 13.19 -2.46 -3.18
CA HIS A 145 11.82 -2.60 -2.70
C HIS A 145 11.03 -1.31 -2.94
N ALA A 146 11.44 -0.21 -2.30
CA ALA A 146 10.78 1.09 -2.46
C ALA A 146 10.73 1.56 -3.92
N ALA A 147 11.83 1.36 -4.67
CA ALA A 147 11.90 1.77 -6.07
C ALA A 147 10.92 0.99 -6.96
N ALA A 148 10.77 -0.33 -6.73
CA ALA A 148 9.85 -1.16 -7.48
C ALA A 148 8.39 -0.75 -7.22
N GLU A 149 8.05 -0.50 -5.96
CA GLU A 149 6.70 -0.11 -5.55
C GLU A 149 6.31 1.28 -6.07
N TRP A 150 7.19 2.26 -5.94
CA TRP A 150 6.92 3.61 -6.47
C TRP A 150 6.88 3.64 -7.99
N ALA A 151 7.65 2.78 -8.67
CA ALA A 151 7.56 2.63 -10.11
C ALA A 151 6.23 1.97 -10.52
N MET A 152 5.74 0.96 -9.77
CA MET A 152 4.42 0.36 -9.96
C MET A 152 3.32 1.40 -9.74
N ASP A 153 3.41 2.20 -8.68
CA ASP A 153 2.48 3.29 -8.41
C ASP A 153 2.39 4.28 -9.58
N CYS A 154 3.54 4.63 -10.17
CA CYS A 154 3.57 5.48 -11.35
C CYS A 154 2.90 4.82 -12.56
N HIS A 155 3.14 3.53 -12.77
CA HIS A 155 2.56 2.75 -13.86
C HIS A 155 1.02 2.71 -13.77
N ILE A 156 0.49 2.55 -12.54
CA ILE A 156 -0.94 2.37 -12.29
C ILE A 156 -1.70 3.69 -12.09
N ALA A 157 -1.01 4.78 -11.77
CA ALA A 157 -1.61 6.05 -11.36
C ALA A 157 -2.63 6.64 -12.36
N ARG A 158 -2.44 6.37 -13.66
CA ARG A 158 -3.38 6.80 -14.73
C ARG A 158 -4.75 6.12 -14.68
N HIS A 159 -4.87 5.02 -13.93
CA HIS A 159 -6.11 4.24 -13.80
C HIS A 159 -6.87 4.54 -12.51
N LEU A 160 -6.39 5.49 -11.72
CA LEU A 160 -7.04 5.90 -10.48
C LEU A 160 -8.13 6.94 -10.77
N PHE A 161 -9.31 6.75 -10.18
CA PHE A 161 -10.36 7.76 -10.18
C PHE A 161 -10.01 8.96 -9.30
N ARG A 162 -9.31 8.73 -8.20
CA ARG A 162 -8.83 9.77 -7.29
C ARG A 162 -7.48 9.39 -6.69
N GLN A 163 -6.67 10.39 -6.42
CA GLN A 163 -5.38 10.21 -5.78
C GLN A 163 -5.54 9.79 -4.30
N PRO A 164 -4.65 8.94 -3.75
CA PRO A 164 -4.72 8.47 -2.36
C PRO A 164 -4.79 9.61 -1.35
N ALA A 165 -3.99 10.66 -1.54
CA ALA A 165 -4.00 11.83 -0.66
C ALA A 165 -5.36 12.55 -0.59
N ALA A 166 -6.22 12.41 -1.60
CA ALA A 166 -7.58 12.94 -1.58
C ALA A 166 -8.53 12.04 -0.77
N MET A 167 -8.24 10.75 -0.67
CA MET A 167 -8.99 9.79 0.15
C MET A 167 -8.66 9.96 1.64
N LEU A 168 -7.41 10.31 1.95
CA LEU A 168 -6.91 10.58 3.29
C LEU A 168 -7.23 12.01 3.78
N GLN A 169 -8.31 12.61 3.31
CA GLN A 169 -8.78 13.84 3.93
C GLN A 169 -9.22 13.51 5.35
N ALA A 170 -8.55 14.15 6.33
CA ALA A 170 -8.86 13.99 7.75
C ALA A 170 -10.17 14.75 8.08
N ASP A 171 -11.29 14.26 7.51
CA ASP A 171 -12.59 14.61 8.02
C ASP A 171 -12.78 14.01 9.43
N ASP A 172 -13.73 14.54 10.17
CA ASP A 172 -13.95 14.11 11.55
C ASP A 172 -14.30 12.62 11.63
N TRP A 173 -15.02 12.10 10.65
CA TRP A 173 -15.38 10.68 10.59
C TRP A 173 -14.14 9.77 10.49
N LEU A 174 -13.24 10.03 9.52
CA LEU A 174 -12.05 9.19 9.31
C LEU A 174 -11.11 9.25 10.51
N ALA A 175 -10.94 10.46 11.06
CA ALA A 175 -10.09 10.64 12.23
C ALA A 175 -10.64 9.89 13.47
N ASP A 176 -11.95 9.92 13.68
CA ASP A 176 -12.61 9.23 14.77
C ASP A 176 -12.59 7.70 14.54
N TYR A 177 -12.82 7.25 13.33
CA TYR A 177 -12.69 5.84 12.93
C TYR A 177 -11.30 5.29 13.25
N VAL A 178 -10.23 5.97 12.80
CA VAL A 178 -8.85 5.59 13.09
C VAL A 178 -8.56 5.60 14.59
N ALA A 179 -9.02 6.64 15.32
CA ALA A 179 -8.79 6.73 16.75
C ALA A 179 -9.37 5.53 17.52
N ARG A 180 -10.58 5.12 17.16
CA ARG A 180 -11.28 3.98 17.80
C ARG A 180 -10.63 2.62 17.47
N HIS A 181 -10.27 2.39 16.22
CA HIS A 181 -9.79 1.08 15.78
C HIS A 181 -8.31 0.83 16.07
N PHE A 182 -7.53 1.88 16.24
CA PHE A 182 -6.11 1.78 16.59
C PHE A 182 -5.81 2.21 18.03
N ASP A 183 -6.84 2.40 18.86
CA ASP A 183 -6.70 2.79 20.27
C ASP A 183 -5.74 3.96 20.46
N CYS A 184 -5.98 5.06 19.76
CA CYS A 184 -5.17 6.25 19.86
C CYS A 184 -6.03 7.51 20.07
N THR A 185 -5.41 8.58 20.53
CA THR A 185 -6.13 9.85 20.70
C THR A 185 -6.56 10.42 19.35
N LEU A 186 -7.69 11.12 19.31
CA LEU A 186 -8.18 11.79 18.10
C LEU A 186 -7.14 12.76 17.52
N ALA A 187 -6.33 13.41 18.38
CA ALA A 187 -5.25 14.28 17.95
C ALA A 187 -4.11 13.51 17.25
N ALA A 188 -3.74 12.32 17.74
CA ALA A 188 -2.75 11.46 17.12
C ALA A 188 -3.27 10.92 15.78
N SER A 189 -4.51 10.44 15.73
CA SER A 189 -5.18 10.01 14.52
C SER A 189 -5.19 11.09 13.43
N ARG A 190 -5.70 12.28 13.74
CA ARG A 190 -5.71 13.43 12.81
C ARG A 190 -4.32 13.79 12.31
N ARG A 191 -3.30 13.69 13.18
CA ARG A 191 -1.92 13.97 12.83
C ARG A 191 -1.39 12.90 11.85
N ALA A 192 -1.58 11.62 12.15
CA ALA A 192 -1.12 10.52 11.34
C ALA A 192 -1.75 10.54 9.93
N VAL A 193 -3.07 10.68 9.85
CA VAL A 193 -3.79 10.75 8.56
C VAL A 193 -3.29 11.94 7.71
N ARG A 194 -3.10 13.12 8.34
CA ARG A 194 -2.56 14.30 7.62
C ARG A 194 -1.11 14.11 7.19
N GLN A 195 -0.29 13.44 7.99
CA GLN A 195 1.12 13.18 7.66
C GLN A 195 1.23 12.18 6.51
N LEU A 196 0.46 11.10 6.53
CA LEU A 196 0.42 10.13 5.42
C LEU A 196 -0.05 10.80 4.12
N ALA A 197 -1.14 11.57 4.17
CA ALA A 197 -1.60 12.35 3.02
C ALA A 197 -0.59 13.39 2.55
N GLY A 198 0.17 13.97 3.46
CA GLY A 198 1.26 14.92 3.17
C GLY A 198 2.45 14.25 2.49
N ALA A 199 2.88 13.11 3.01
CA ALA A 199 3.96 12.30 2.46
C ALA A 199 3.63 11.83 1.03
N GLU A 200 2.41 11.32 0.81
CA GLU A 200 1.95 10.91 -0.51
C GLU A 200 1.93 12.09 -1.50
N ARG A 201 1.40 13.25 -1.09
CA ARG A 201 1.45 14.46 -1.94
C ARG A 201 2.87 14.87 -2.29
N LEU A 202 3.77 14.86 -1.32
CA LEU A 202 5.18 15.19 -1.53
C LEU A 202 5.83 14.20 -2.51
N LEU A 203 5.60 12.90 -2.33
CA LEU A 203 6.09 11.85 -3.22
C LEU A 203 5.63 12.07 -4.67
N ARG A 204 4.33 12.35 -4.87
CA ARG A 204 3.79 12.64 -6.22
C ARG A 204 4.37 13.93 -6.83
N HIS A 205 4.53 14.99 -6.03
CA HIS A 205 5.11 16.25 -6.51
C HIS A 205 6.63 16.16 -6.79
N SER A 206 7.33 15.26 -6.12
CA SER A 206 8.77 15.05 -6.33
C SER A 206 9.09 14.46 -7.71
N GLN A 207 8.10 13.89 -8.40
CA GLN A 207 8.23 13.14 -9.65
C GLN A 207 9.16 11.91 -9.54
N LEU A 208 9.62 11.58 -8.33
CA LEU A 208 10.50 10.44 -8.06
C LEU A 208 9.93 9.11 -8.58
N PRO A 209 8.64 8.77 -8.37
CA PRO A 209 8.04 7.57 -8.94
C PRO A 209 8.13 7.53 -10.47
N GLY A 210 7.90 8.67 -11.14
CA GLY A 210 8.02 8.79 -12.59
C GLY A 210 9.45 8.61 -13.09
N MET A 211 10.42 9.19 -12.38
CA MET A 211 11.85 9.00 -12.68
C MET A 211 12.27 7.53 -12.52
N LEU A 212 11.89 6.90 -11.41
CA LEU A 212 12.21 5.48 -11.16
C LEU A 212 11.59 4.57 -12.21
N HIS A 213 10.33 4.80 -12.55
CA HIS A 213 9.66 4.07 -13.62
C HIS A 213 10.35 4.28 -14.98
N GLY A 214 10.73 5.51 -15.32
CA GLY A 214 11.45 5.84 -16.55
C GLY A 214 12.82 5.18 -16.64
N VAL A 215 13.64 5.29 -15.59
CA VAL A 215 14.95 4.62 -15.49
C VAL A 215 14.78 3.10 -15.53
N GLY A 216 13.84 2.56 -14.78
CA GLY A 216 13.54 1.13 -14.76
C GLY A 216 13.22 0.60 -16.16
N ARG A 217 12.44 1.32 -16.96
CA ARG A 217 12.11 0.93 -18.35
C ARG A 217 13.31 0.97 -19.30
N VAL A 218 14.28 1.83 -19.05
CA VAL A 218 15.52 1.88 -19.85
C VAL A 218 16.42 0.67 -19.51
N LEU A 219 16.54 0.36 -18.22
CA LEU A 219 17.36 -0.75 -17.74
C LEU A 219 16.72 -2.11 -18.01
N ASP A 220 15.40 -2.16 -17.97
CA ASP A 220 14.60 -3.36 -18.14
C ASP A 220 13.46 -3.12 -19.14
N ARG A 221 13.68 -3.51 -20.37
CA ARG A 221 12.70 -3.36 -21.45
C ARG A 221 11.37 -4.11 -21.21
N ARG A 222 11.37 -5.10 -20.32
CA ARG A 222 10.19 -5.89 -19.96
C ARG A 222 9.47 -5.39 -18.71
N LEU A 223 9.93 -4.28 -18.11
CA LEU A 223 9.38 -3.78 -16.86
C LEU A 223 7.86 -3.59 -16.90
N SER A 224 7.36 -2.90 -17.93
CA SER A 224 5.92 -2.66 -18.09
C SER A 224 5.13 -3.96 -18.19
N SER A 225 5.60 -4.92 -18.98
CA SER A 225 4.94 -6.23 -19.12
C SER A 225 4.97 -7.04 -17.82
N ARG A 226 6.03 -6.90 -17.00
CA ARG A 226 6.06 -7.51 -15.67
C ARG A 226 5.07 -6.85 -14.72
N PHE A 227 4.97 -5.52 -14.75
CA PHE A 227 3.98 -4.81 -13.94
C PHE A 227 2.56 -5.21 -14.33
N ASP A 228 2.27 -5.26 -15.62
CA ASP A 228 0.96 -5.72 -16.13
C ASP A 228 0.67 -7.17 -15.69
N TYR A 229 1.69 -8.05 -15.71
CA TYR A 229 1.56 -9.43 -15.21
C TYR A 229 1.15 -9.46 -13.73
N TYR A 230 1.83 -8.71 -12.85
CA TYR A 230 1.48 -8.69 -11.42
C TYR A 230 0.12 -8.03 -11.14
N ILE A 231 -0.23 -6.99 -11.90
CA ILE A 231 -1.57 -6.39 -11.84
C ILE A 231 -2.63 -7.43 -12.19
N GLN A 232 -2.40 -8.21 -13.24
CA GLN A 232 -3.30 -9.29 -13.66
C GLN A 232 -3.36 -10.41 -12.62
N GLU A 233 -2.24 -10.82 -12.05
CA GLU A 233 -2.18 -11.83 -10.98
C GLU A 233 -3.02 -11.41 -9.77
N VAL A 234 -2.84 -10.19 -9.29
CA VAL A 234 -3.65 -9.67 -8.18
C VAL A 234 -5.12 -9.61 -8.57
N THR A 235 -5.44 -9.06 -9.75
CA THR A 235 -6.83 -8.92 -10.22
C THR A 235 -7.52 -10.27 -10.32
N THR A 236 -6.84 -11.30 -10.82
CA THR A 236 -7.37 -12.66 -10.97
C THR A 236 -7.63 -13.31 -9.60
N ARG A 237 -6.80 -13.03 -8.61
CA ARG A 237 -6.93 -13.57 -7.26
C ARG A 237 -7.79 -12.72 -6.32
N LEU A 238 -8.08 -11.48 -6.69
CA LEU A 238 -8.86 -10.56 -5.85
C LEU A 238 -10.24 -11.09 -5.43
N PRO A 239 -10.97 -11.92 -6.21
CA PRO A 239 -12.20 -12.55 -5.74
C PRO A 239 -12.03 -13.44 -4.50
N GLN A 240 -10.83 -13.95 -4.21
CA GLN A 240 -10.54 -14.75 -3.02
C GLN A 240 -10.62 -13.92 -1.74
N ILE A 241 -10.65 -12.59 -1.84
CA ILE A 241 -10.89 -11.70 -0.67
C ILE A 241 -12.20 -12.07 0.05
N ASN A 242 -13.18 -12.63 -0.64
CA ASN A 242 -14.44 -13.07 -0.02
C ASN A 242 -14.19 -14.08 1.11
N ARG A 243 -13.23 -15.00 0.96
CA ARG A 243 -12.85 -15.95 2.02
C ARG A 243 -12.27 -15.24 3.23
N VAL A 244 -11.43 -14.21 2.97
CA VAL A 244 -10.82 -13.41 4.05
C VAL A 244 -11.88 -12.59 4.77
N LEU A 245 -12.85 -12.04 4.04
CA LEU A 245 -13.99 -11.33 4.62
C LEU A 245 -14.90 -12.25 5.44
N ASP A 246 -14.94 -13.54 5.11
CA ASP A 246 -15.65 -14.60 5.86
C ASP A 246 -14.84 -15.13 7.06
N GLY A 247 -13.64 -14.56 7.33
CA GLY A 247 -12.81 -14.88 8.50
C GLY A 247 -11.64 -15.83 8.24
N GLU A 248 -11.40 -16.26 6.98
CA GLU A 248 -10.21 -17.04 6.65
C GLU A 248 -8.95 -16.16 6.76
N VAL A 249 -7.95 -16.63 7.49
CA VAL A 249 -6.63 -15.98 7.55
C VAL A 249 -5.74 -16.63 6.52
N PRO A 250 -5.22 -15.88 5.53
CA PRO A 250 -4.30 -16.40 4.54
C PRO A 250 -3.03 -16.96 5.20
N ALA A 251 -2.51 -18.06 4.63
CA ALA A 251 -1.28 -18.69 5.11
C ALA A 251 -0.04 -17.78 4.95
N TRP A 252 -0.10 -16.84 4.02
CA TRP A 252 0.97 -15.88 3.74
C TRP A 252 0.77 -14.60 4.56
N LEU A 253 1.87 -14.09 5.11
CA LEU A 253 1.84 -12.82 5.85
C LEU A 253 1.82 -11.63 4.87
N PRO A 254 1.08 -10.55 5.20
CA PRO A 254 1.11 -9.32 4.43
C PRO A 254 2.48 -8.65 4.47
N ASP A 255 3.14 -8.65 5.62
CA ASP A 255 4.50 -8.13 5.82
C ASP A 255 5.51 -9.27 5.80
N CYS A 256 6.06 -9.56 4.63
CA CYS A 256 7.21 -10.43 4.55
C CYS A 256 8.49 -9.62 4.75
N PRO A 257 9.36 -9.99 5.70
CA PRO A 257 10.62 -9.29 5.87
C PRO A 257 11.47 -9.40 4.59
N PRO A 258 12.28 -8.37 4.26
CA PRO A 258 13.17 -8.40 3.09
C PRO A 258 14.00 -9.68 3.02
N VAL A 259 14.27 -10.17 1.82
CA VAL A 259 14.97 -11.45 1.56
C VAL A 259 16.28 -11.59 2.34
N ALA A 260 16.98 -10.48 2.63
CA ALA A 260 18.18 -10.48 3.46
C ALA A 260 17.93 -10.99 4.89
N VAL A 261 16.80 -10.59 5.49
CA VAL A 261 16.39 -11.02 6.84
C VAL A 261 15.86 -12.45 6.80
N ALA A 262 15.11 -12.80 5.78
CA ALA A 262 14.60 -14.17 5.58
C ALA A 262 15.73 -15.19 5.41
N ARG A 263 16.83 -14.84 4.73
CA ARG A 263 18.02 -15.70 4.62
C ARG A 263 18.72 -15.92 5.96
N ALA A 264 18.80 -14.88 6.81
CA ALA A 264 19.40 -15.00 8.14
C ALA A 264 18.61 -15.93 9.06
N HIS A 265 17.29 -16.00 8.92
CA HIS A 265 16.42 -16.79 9.79
C HIS A 265 15.94 -18.12 9.17
N ARG A 266 16.30 -18.44 7.92
CA ARG A 266 15.89 -19.66 7.19
C ARG A 266 14.39 -20.01 7.31
N ARG A 267 13.53 -19.03 7.51
CA ARG A 267 12.08 -19.23 7.52
C ARG A 267 11.47 -18.61 6.27
N PRO A 268 10.81 -19.38 5.38
CA PRO A 268 10.00 -18.80 4.33
C PRO A 268 8.84 -18.02 4.95
N CYS A 269 8.40 -16.95 4.30
CA CYS A 269 7.23 -16.17 4.72
C CYS A 269 5.90 -16.95 4.60
N ALA A 270 5.97 -18.25 4.32
CA ALA A 270 4.82 -19.15 4.24
C ALA A 270 4.50 -19.69 5.63
N GLY A 271 3.27 -19.47 6.08
CA GLY A 271 2.67 -20.31 7.12
C GLY A 271 2.58 -21.76 6.61
N THR A 272 2.65 -22.73 7.52
CA THR A 272 2.63 -24.17 7.23
C THR A 272 1.26 -24.64 6.72
N GLY A 273 0.91 -24.26 5.51
CA GLY A 273 -0.30 -24.71 4.84
C GLY A 273 -0.11 -24.56 3.32
N GLY A 274 0.02 -25.68 2.61
CA GLY A 274 0.43 -25.71 1.22
C GLY A 274 -0.50 -24.94 0.29
N VAL A 275 0.08 -23.92 -0.34
CA VAL A 275 -0.38 -23.46 -1.63
C VAL A 275 0.36 -24.28 -2.67
N PRO A 276 -0.31 -24.90 -3.66
CA PRO A 276 0.37 -25.64 -4.72
C PRO A 276 1.35 -24.71 -5.43
N ASP A 277 2.55 -25.22 -5.67
CA ASP A 277 3.62 -24.56 -6.43
C ASP A 277 3.04 -23.88 -7.67
N ALA A 278 3.19 -22.57 -7.76
CA ALA A 278 3.00 -21.92 -9.04
C ALA A 278 4.04 -22.50 -10.00
N PRO A 279 3.64 -22.95 -11.20
CA PRO A 279 4.60 -23.51 -12.13
C PRO A 279 5.67 -22.44 -12.40
N ALA A 280 6.92 -22.83 -12.24
CA ALA A 280 8.07 -22.02 -12.60
C ALA A 280 7.88 -21.57 -14.06
N GLY A 281 7.44 -20.31 -14.22
CA GLY A 281 7.17 -19.76 -15.54
C GLY A 281 8.44 -19.81 -16.35
N ARG A 282 8.45 -20.58 -17.44
CA ARG A 282 9.51 -20.53 -18.43
C ARG A 282 9.65 -19.07 -18.87
N PRO A 283 10.87 -18.56 -18.95
CA PRO A 283 11.08 -17.25 -19.55
C PRO A 283 10.68 -17.31 -21.02
N VAL A 284 9.73 -16.50 -21.41
CA VAL A 284 9.40 -16.19 -22.79
C VAL A 284 10.21 -14.95 -23.19
#